data_a73b8e6d6b2160e67fe8c44fbdb1fd3d
#
_entry.id   a73b8e6d6b2160e67fe8c44fbdb1fd3d
#
_cell.length_a   1.000
_cell.length_b   1.000
_cell.length_c   1.000
_cell.angle_alpha   90.00
_cell.angle_beta   90.00
_cell.angle_gamma   90.00
#
_symmetry.space_group_name_H-M   'P 1'
#
loop_
_entity.id
_entity.type
_entity.pdbx_description
1 polymer ?
#
loop_
_entity_poly.entity_id
_entity_poly.type
_entity_poly.pdbx_seq_one_letter_code
_entity_poly.pdbx_strand_id
1 'polypeptide(L)'
;MSQNTFNVAVVGLGALGSGAAYHAAIKGASVIGFEQYEFGNVYGSSHDTSRIVRTSYGSPDYVALARAAYKDWAELERRSGLQMLTITGGVAFFPKTLTPESEMNEFEKTMTVGEFARSLDVSGIPYELLGPEEVMKRWPAFNIPEGVQTIYTADSGIVHASKSVAAMQYQARANGAVLKEKTRVDAVIPNKNGKGVTLETSKGRFYADKVILACDAWINKLLAPLGAEIPLTVMQEQVTYYKPSDLKPFDETKFPVWIWAGDRYYYGFPMYGEPAIKAGRDTSNNFMTPENRTFVPSEDLFNELTSFMGNLIPERGEPLRTVTCQYAITPDRQFVISPLKNHPDIIIGLGGGHAFKFSPAIGRVLAELAIDGSTKEDISNFGIPRSAAESKL
;
A
#
# COMPACT_ATOMS: atom_id res chain seq x y z
N MET A 1 33.97 0.14 -14.34
CA MET A 1 33.11 -0.79 -13.55
C MET A 1 32.70 -1.92 -14.49
N SER A 2 32.63 -3.18 -14.03
CA SER A 2 32.10 -4.25 -14.88
C SER A 2 30.65 -3.93 -15.26
N GLN A 3 30.20 -4.31 -16.43
CA GLN A 3 28.90 -3.97 -17.02
C GLN A 3 27.68 -4.40 -16.16
N ASN A 4 27.91 -5.17 -15.07
CA ASN A 4 26.88 -5.77 -14.20
C ASN A 4 27.06 -5.45 -12.70
N THR A 5 27.74 -4.35 -12.34
CA THR A 5 27.96 -3.96 -10.93
C THR A 5 27.28 -2.62 -10.65
N PHE A 6 26.52 -2.54 -9.55
CA PHE A 6 25.68 -1.39 -9.18
C PHE A 6 25.83 -1.09 -7.68
N ASN A 7 25.52 0.14 -7.26
CA ASN A 7 25.44 0.48 -5.84
C ASN A 7 24.19 -0.15 -5.21
N VAL A 8 23.05 -0.07 -5.89
CA VAL A 8 21.78 -0.57 -5.36
C VAL A 8 21.07 -1.44 -6.40
N ALA A 9 20.67 -2.64 -6.00
CA ALA A 9 19.74 -3.46 -6.74
C ALA A 9 18.36 -3.40 -6.07
N VAL A 10 17.28 -3.36 -6.87
CA VAL A 10 15.90 -3.42 -6.39
C VAL A 10 15.21 -4.62 -7.01
N VAL A 11 14.64 -5.49 -6.18
CA VAL A 11 13.90 -6.69 -6.61
C VAL A 11 12.40 -6.49 -6.39
N GLY A 12 11.63 -6.55 -7.47
CA GLY A 12 10.22 -6.18 -7.51
C GLY A 12 10.03 -4.68 -7.78
N LEU A 13 9.43 -4.35 -8.93
CA LEU A 13 9.21 -2.96 -9.36
C LEU A 13 7.71 -2.59 -9.32
N GLY A 14 7.01 -3.06 -8.29
CA GLY A 14 5.72 -2.53 -7.87
C GLY A 14 5.85 -1.14 -7.24
N ALA A 15 4.87 -0.71 -6.46
CA ALA A 15 4.83 0.64 -5.89
C ALA A 15 6.06 0.94 -5.01
N LEU A 16 6.40 0.06 -4.06
CA LEU A 16 7.50 0.29 -3.13
C LEU A 16 8.86 0.24 -3.83
N GLY A 17 9.09 -0.79 -4.66
CA GLY A 17 10.37 -0.93 -5.36
C GLY A 17 10.58 0.12 -6.45
N SER A 18 9.53 0.57 -7.13
CA SER A 18 9.62 1.69 -8.06
C SER A 18 9.97 3.00 -7.34
N GLY A 19 9.37 3.23 -6.16
CA GLY A 19 9.74 4.33 -5.28
C GLY A 19 11.20 4.26 -4.83
N ALA A 20 11.67 3.07 -4.40
CA ALA A 20 13.05 2.87 -3.99
C ALA A 20 14.05 3.10 -5.13
N ALA A 21 13.78 2.57 -6.31
CA ALA A 21 14.62 2.78 -7.49
C ALA A 21 14.68 4.27 -7.91
N TYR A 22 13.54 4.96 -7.87
CA TYR A 22 13.45 6.40 -8.14
C TYR A 22 14.30 7.21 -7.15
N HIS A 23 14.09 7.02 -5.85
CA HIS A 23 14.81 7.77 -4.84
C HIS A 23 16.31 7.45 -4.80
N ALA A 24 16.70 6.19 -4.99
CA ALA A 24 18.11 5.83 -5.07
C ALA A 24 18.78 6.48 -6.31
N ALA A 25 18.12 6.50 -7.46
CA ALA A 25 18.64 7.13 -8.67
C ALA A 25 18.81 8.65 -8.53
N ILE A 26 17.82 9.35 -7.97
CA ILE A 26 17.94 10.82 -7.75
C ILE A 26 18.98 11.20 -6.70
N LYS A 27 19.35 10.27 -5.79
CA LYS A 27 20.50 10.44 -4.87
C LYS A 27 21.85 10.20 -5.56
N GLY A 28 21.87 9.84 -6.85
CA GLY A 28 23.08 9.62 -7.64
C GLY A 28 23.67 8.21 -7.54
N ALA A 29 22.99 7.26 -6.95
CA ALA A 29 23.43 5.88 -6.95
C ALA A 29 23.28 5.24 -8.34
N SER A 30 24.20 4.33 -8.71
CA SER A 30 23.99 3.43 -9.84
C SER A 30 22.98 2.36 -9.42
N VAL A 31 21.82 2.33 -10.10
CA VAL A 31 20.68 1.48 -9.72
C VAL A 31 20.36 0.49 -10.81
N ILE A 32 20.12 -0.78 -10.42
CA ILE A 32 19.47 -1.77 -11.25
C ILE A 32 18.19 -2.27 -10.58
N GLY A 33 17.09 -2.32 -11.32
CA GLY A 33 15.82 -2.86 -10.83
C GLY A 33 15.35 -4.05 -11.66
N PHE A 34 14.76 -5.04 -11.03
CA PHE A 34 14.28 -6.27 -11.65
C PHE A 34 12.78 -6.47 -11.39
N GLU A 35 12.03 -6.72 -12.45
CA GLU A 35 10.65 -7.15 -12.40
C GLU A 35 10.52 -8.50 -13.13
N GLN A 36 9.89 -9.49 -12.48
CA GLN A 36 9.75 -10.81 -13.06
C GLN A 36 8.77 -10.87 -14.24
N TYR A 37 7.80 -9.97 -14.24
CA TYR A 37 6.80 -9.81 -15.29
C TYR A 37 7.08 -8.57 -16.14
N GLU A 38 6.15 -8.18 -17.01
CA GLU A 38 6.17 -6.88 -17.67
C GLU A 38 5.82 -5.75 -16.70
N PHE A 39 6.27 -4.53 -17.03
CA PHE A 39 5.83 -3.33 -16.31
C PHE A 39 4.33 -3.12 -16.51
N GLY A 40 3.64 -2.72 -15.43
CA GLY A 40 2.20 -2.54 -15.44
C GLY A 40 1.38 -3.84 -15.33
N ASN A 41 2.03 -4.96 -14.99
CA ASN A 41 1.35 -6.23 -14.78
C ASN A 41 0.32 -6.17 -13.63
N VAL A 42 -0.57 -7.17 -13.59
CA VAL A 42 -1.67 -7.28 -12.62
C VAL A 42 -1.48 -8.39 -11.58
N TYR A 43 -0.28 -8.97 -11.51
CA TYR A 43 0.00 -10.09 -10.61
C TYR A 43 0.13 -9.68 -9.14
N GLY A 44 0.57 -8.46 -8.87
CA GLY A 44 0.64 -7.89 -7.51
C GLY A 44 -0.56 -7.03 -7.14
N SER A 45 -0.31 -6.00 -6.31
CA SER A 45 -1.30 -5.03 -5.81
C SER A 45 -1.07 -3.59 -6.29
N SER A 46 -0.15 -3.37 -7.23
CA SER A 46 0.26 -2.01 -7.66
C SER A 46 -0.44 -1.51 -8.93
N HIS A 47 -1.44 -2.21 -9.40
CA HIS A 47 -2.22 -1.88 -10.61
C HIS A 47 -3.54 -1.19 -10.27
N ASP A 48 -4.39 -0.95 -11.32
CA ASP A 48 -5.69 -0.27 -11.24
C ASP A 48 -5.56 1.28 -11.20
N THR A 49 -6.69 1.99 -11.12
CA THR A 49 -6.72 3.45 -11.23
C THR A 49 -6.56 4.16 -9.89
N SER A 50 -7.23 3.72 -8.84
CA SER A 50 -7.34 4.50 -7.61
C SER A 50 -6.86 3.75 -6.37
N ARG A 51 -6.20 4.51 -5.47
CA ARG A 51 -5.90 4.11 -4.09
C ARG A 51 -6.20 5.30 -3.18
N ILE A 52 -6.70 5.04 -1.96
CA ILE A 52 -6.92 6.10 -0.99
C ILE A 52 -5.58 6.66 -0.51
N VAL A 53 -5.46 7.99 -0.44
CA VAL A 53 -4.45 8.69 0.36
C VAL A 53 -5.16 9.41 1.51
N ARG A 54 -4.56 9.42 2.69
CA ARG A 54 -5.10 10.06 3.89
C ARG A 54 -4.04 10.24 4.96
N THR A 55 -4.24 11.18 5.88
CA THR A 55 -3.46 11.31 7.11
C THR A 55 -4.21 10.74 8.33
N SER A 56 -5.49 10.42 8.19
CA SER A 56 -6.34 9.92 9.27
C SER A 56 -6.03 8.45 9.59
N TYR A 57 -5.22 8.23 10.63
CA TYR A 57 -4.85 6.93 11.18
C TYR A 57 -4.95 6.93 12.70
N GLY A 58 -5.27 5.78 13.29
CA GLY A 58 -5.30 5.58 14.74
C GLY A 58 -3.92 5.44 15.39
N SER A 59 -2.83 5.56 14.61
CA SER A 59 -1.46 5.53 15.12
C SER A 59 -0.67 6.74 14.61
N PRO A 60 0.01 7.52 15.49
CA PRO A 60 0.83 8.68 15.09
C PRO A 60 1.96 8.35 14.11
N ASP A 61 2.53 7.15 14.17
CA ASP A 61 3.63 6.73 13.28
C ASP A 61 3.15 6.69 11.81
N TYR A 62 1.94 6.17 11.60
CA TYR A 62 1.31 6.19 10.27
C TYR A 62 0.95 7.61 9.82
N VAL A 63 0.53 8.49 10.74
CA VAL A 63 0.27 9.91 10.42
C VAL A 63 1.57 10.59 9.99
N ALA A 64 2.66 10.37 10.71
CA ALA A 64 3.98 10.93 10.37
C ALA A 64 4.45 10.45 8.98
N LEU A 65 4.38 9.14 8.72
CA LEU A 65 4.75 8.57 7.44
C LEU A 65 3.82 9.03 6.29
N ALA A 66 2.51 9.21 6.56
CA ALA A 66 1.58 9.76 5.57
C ALA A 66 1.93 11.20 5.20
N ARG A 67 2.26 12.05 6.19
CA ARG A 67 2.73 13.43 5.94
C ARG A 67 4.01 13.47 5.12
N ALA A 68 4.96 12.55 5.38
CA ALA A 68 6.14 12.39 4.56
C ALA A 68 5.77 11.98 3.12
N ALA A 69 4.84 11.04 2.97
CA ALA A 69 4.38 10.59 1.66
C ALA A 69 3.71 11.70 0.84
N TYR A 70 2.91 12.59 1.45
CA TYR A 70 2.34 13.74 0.73
C TYR A 70 3.41 14.66 0.16
N LYS A 71 4.50 14.90 0.90
CA LYS A 71 5.64 15.70 0.41
C LYS A 71 6.35 15.01 -0.76
N ASP A 72 6.56 13.71 -0.65
CA ASP A 72 7.23 12.93 -1.68
C ASP A 72 6.33 12.76 -2.92
N TRP A 73 5.00 12.66 -2.77
CA TRP A 73 4.05 12.74 -3.88
C TRP A 73 4.13 14.08 -4.62
N ALA A 74 4.11 15.19 -3.90
CA ALA A 74 4.21 16.53 -4.48
C ALA A 74 5.54 16.72 -5.24
N GLU A 75 6.64 16.18 -4.73
CA GLU A 75 7.92 16.22 -5.42
C GLU A 75 7.92 15.36 -6.70
N LEU A 76 7.29 14.18 -6.68
CA LEU A 76 7.12 13.34 -7.86
C LEU A 76 6.26 14.05 -8.92
N GLU A 77 5.16 14.70 -8.53
CA GLU A 77 4.30 15.48 -9.42
C GLU A 77 5.10 16.63 -10.07
N ARG A 78 5.85 17.38 -9.25
CA ARG A 78 6.70 18.47 -9.73
C ARG A 78 7.75 17.99 -10.73
N ARG A 79 8.41 16.84 -10.49
CA ARG A 79 9.45 16.30 -11.38
C ARG A 79 8.90 15.68 -12.65
N SER A 80 7.77 15.02 -12.56
CA SER A 80 7.16 14.32 -13.69
C SER A 80 6.28 15.21 -14.56
N GLY A 81 5.78 16.32 -14.01
CA GLY A 81 4.75 17.16 -14.65
C GLY A 81 3.37 16.48 -14.70
N LEU A 82 3.19 15.38 -13.97
CA LEU A 82 1.95 14.60 -13.98
C LEU A 82 1.23 14.72 -12.62
N GLN A 83 -0.05 14.99 -12.64
CA GLN A 83 -0.88 14.95 -11.44
C GLN A 83 -1.13 13.49 -11.03
N MET A 84 -0.79 13.15 -9.77
CA MET A 84 -1.00 11.84 -9.17
C MET A 84 -2.12 11.88 -8.13
N LEU A 85 -2.18 12.96 -7.34
CA LEU A 85 -3.13 13.14 -6.26
C LEU A 85 -4.35 13.93 -6.72
N THR A 86 -5.53 13.49 -6.25
CA THR A 86 -6.79 14.22 -6.34
C THR A 86 -7.38 14.28 -4.95
N ILE A 87 -7.43 15.47 -4.34
CA ILE A 87 -7.96 15.67 -3.00
C ILE A 87 -9.47 15.78 -3.09
N THR A 88 -10.16 14.87 -2.42
CA THR A 88 -11.64 14.75 -2.42
C THR A 88 -12.24 15.00 -1.05
N GLY A 89 -11.40 15.15 -0.03
CA GLY A 89 -11.79 14.90 1.35
C GLY A 89 -11.99 13.40 1.60
N GLY A 90 -12.11 13.03 2.87
CA GLY A 90 -12.33 11.63 3.25
C GLY A 90 -13.10 11.49 4.55
N VAL A 91 -13.96 10.49 4.61
CA VAL A 91 -14.74 10.15 5.80
C VAL A 91 -14.38 8.75 6.28
N ALA A 92 -14.16 8.62 7.58
CA ALA A 92 -14.02 7.34 8.26
C ALA A 92 -15.23 7.13 9.17
N PHE A 93 -16.01 6.10 8.89
CA PHE A 93 -17.21 5.72 9.61
C PHE A 93 -16.87 4.68 10.69
N PHE A 94 -17.32 4.91 11.91
CA PHE A 94 -17.12 4.05 13.06
C PHE A 94 -18.48 3.62 13.62
N PRO A 95 -19.08 2.55 13.09
CA PRO A 95 -20.28 1.96 13.67
C PRO A 95 -19.96 1.34 15.03
N LYS A 96 -20.98 1.08 15.82
CA LYS A 96 -20.81 0.26 17.03
C LYS A 96 -20.39 -1.14 16.61
N THR A 97 -19.25 -1.61 17.11
CA THR A 97 -18.76 -2.97 16.89
C THR A 97 -19.40 -3.95 17.86
N LEU A 98 -19.55 -5.19 17.44
CA LEU A 98 -20.02 -6.30 18.28
C LEU A 98 -18.86 -6.94 19.06
N THR A 99 -17.64 -6.81 18.55
CA THR A 99 -16.42 -7.33 19.18
C THR A 99 -16.08 -6.50 20.42
N PRO A 100 -16.04 -7.07 21.63
CA PRO A 100 -15.59 -6.37 22.83
C PRO A 100 -14.13 -5.90 22.68
N GLU A 101 -13.79 -4.73 23.23
CA GLU A 101 -12.41 -4.18 23.15
C GLU A 101 -11.36 -5.15 23.71
N SER A 102 -11.71 -5.92 24.74
CA SER A 102 -10.84 -6.96 25.33
C SER A 102 -10.49 -8.10 24.38
N GLU A 103 -11.27 -8.29 23.32
CA GLU A 103 -11.06 -9.33 22.29
C GLU A 103 -10.43 -8.78 21.01
N MET A 104 -10.28 -7.45 20.90
CA MET A 104 -9.66 -6.80 19.77
C MET A 104 -8.15 -7.07 19.74
N ASN A 105 -7.63 -7.39 18.55
CA ASN A 105 -6.20 -7.43 18.31
C ASN A 105 -5.60 -6.01 18.23
N GLU A 106 -4.27 -5.89 18.19
CA GLU A 106 -3.58 -4.58 18.23
C GLU A 106 -3.96 -3.67 17.04
N PHE A 107 -4.20 -4.24 15.86
CA PHE A 107 -4.66 -3.46 14.71
C PHE A 107 -6.09 -2.94 14.93
N GLU A 108 -7.00 -3.80 15.38
CA GLU A 108 -8.40 -3.43 15.63
C GLU A 108 -8.53 -2.34 16.68
N LYS A 109 -7.69 -2.36 17.72
CA LYS A 109 -7.64 -1.30 18.74
C LYS A 109 -7.32 0.06 18.14
N THR A 110 -6.48 0.12 17.10
CA THR A 110 -6.18 1.39 16.40
C THR A 110 -7.31 1.85 15.48
N MET A 111 -8.29 0.99 15.18
CA MET A 111 -9.38 1.29 14.24
C MET A 111 -10.64 1.80 14.94
N THR A 112 -10.48 2.53 16.03
CA THR A 112 -11.59 3.17 16.77
C THR A 112 -11.61 4.68 16.56
N VAL A 113 -12.78 5.30 16.72
CA VAL A 113 -12.92 6.78 16.60
C VAL A 113 -12.04 7.50 17.61
N GLY A 114 -11.91 6.96 18.84
CA GLY A 114 -11.09 7.55 19.90
C GLY A 114 -9.60 7.57 19.54
N GLU A 115 -9.08 6.44 19.04
CA GLU A 115 -7.67 6.36 18.63
C GLU A 115 -7.37 7.22 17.40
N PHE A 116 -8.30 7.29 16.42
CA PHE A 116 -8.14 8.22 15.30
C PHE A 116 -8.11 9.68 15.78
N ALA A 117 -9.07 10.11 16.60
CA ALA A 117 -9.10 11.46 17.14
C ALA A 117 -7.82 11.78 17.92
N ARG A 118 -7.43 10.91 18.87
CA ARG A 118 -6.20 11.06 19.65
C ARG A 118 -4.95 11.19 18.76
N SER A 119 -4.84 10.32 17.76
CA SER A 119 -3.68 10.32 16.85
C SER A 119 -3.60 11.58 16.00
N LEU A 120 -4.75 12.08 15.53
CA LEU A 120 -4.83 13.33 14.76
C LEU A 120 -4.52 14.54 15.63
N ASP A 121 -5.04 14.59 16.88
CA ASP A 121 -4.78 15.67 17.84
C ASP A 121 -3.28 15.80 18.15
N VAL A 122 -2.62 14.69 18.52
CA VAL A 122 -1.17 14.72 18.85
C VAL A 122 -0.30 14.99 17.62
N SER A 123 -0.81 14.71 16.42
CA SER A 123 -0.12 14.99 15.15
C SER A 123 -0.43 16.37 14.58
N GLY A 124 -1.36 17.12 15.19
CA GLY A 124 -1.79 18.44 14.72
C GLY A 124 -2.49 18.42 13.36
N ILE A 125 -3.25 17.36 13.06
CA ILE A 125 -4.04 17.23 11.84
C ILE A 125 -5.47 17.69 12.10
N PRO A 126 -5.99 18.68 11.36
CA PRO A 126 -7.38 19.12 11.49
C PRO A 126 -8.36 18.03 11.05
N TYR A 127 -9.40 17.81 11.82
CA TYR A 127 -10.50 16.93 11.48
C TYR A 127 -11.82 17.43 12.05
N GLU A 128 -12.93 16.89 11.57
CA GLU A 128 -14.27 17.14 12.10
C GLU A 128 -14.90 15.82 12.57
N LEU A 129 -15.58 15.88 13.74
CA LEU A 129 -16.44 14.81 14.20
C LEU A 129 -17.88 15.09 13.74
N LEU A 130 -18.46 14.17 12.99
CA LEU A 130 -19.77 14.34 12.38
C LEU A 130 -20.71 13.21 12.83
N GLY A 131 -21.97 13.56 13.08
CA GLY A 131 -23.05 12.60 13.24
C GLY A 131 -23.68 12.23 11.91
N PRO A 132 -24.56 11.19 11.89
CA PRO A 132 -25.22 10.70 10.67
C PRO A 132 -25.97 11.79 9.89
N GLU A 133 -26.73 12.64 10.59
CA GLU A 133 -27.51 13.71 9.97
C GLU A 133 -26.63 14.70 9.20
N GLU A 134 -25.50 15.13 9.79
CA GLU A 134 -24.60 16.06 9.12
C GLU A 134 -23.88 15.42 7.95
N VAL A 135 -23.51 14.13 8.04
CA VAL A 135 -22.94 13.37 6.93
C VAL A 135 -23.93 13.31 5.76
N MET A 136 -25.18 12.88 6.01
CA MET A 136 -26.20 12.76 4.97
C MET A 136 -26.63 14.14 4.41
N LYS A 137 -26.53 15.18 5.17
CA LYS A 137 -26.74 16.56 4.69
C LYS A 137 -25.63 17.01 3.73
N ARG A 138 -24.36 16.72 4.05
CA ARG A 138 -23.20 17.07 3.18
C ARG A 138 -23.12 16.20 1.96
N TRP A 139 -23.38 14.89 2.13
CA TRP A 139 -23.29 13.85 1.09
C TRP A 139 -24.55 13.00 1.08
N PRO A 140 -25.62 13.47 0.42
CA PRO A 140 -26.94 12.81 0.44
C PRO A 140 -26.97 11.40 -0.16
N ALA A 141 -25.92 11.01 -0.88
CA ALA A 141 -25.79 9.65 -1.43
C ALA A 141 -25.50 8.59 -0.36
N PHE A 142 -24.98 8.98 0.82
CA PHE A 142 -24.81 8.06 1.92
C PHE A 142 -26.11 7.85 2.71
N ASN A 143 -26.34 6.63 3.13
CA ASN A 143 -27.36 6.26 4.11
C ASN A 143 -26.66 5.75 5.37
N ILE A 144 -26.50 6.64 6.37
CA ILE A 144 -25.72 6.36 7.57
C ILE A 144 -26.66 5.99 8.72
N PRO A 145 -26.52 4.79 9.30
CA PRO A 145 -27.32 4.37 10.46
C PRO A 145 -27.09 5.27 11.68
N GLU A 146 -28.11 5.33 12.53
CA GLU A 146 -28.01 6.03 13.82
C GLU A 146 -26.88 5.45 14.68
N GLY A 147 -26.18 6.32 15.42
CA GLY A 147 -25.09 5.96 16.32
C GLY A 147 -23.73 5.76 15.64
N VAL A 148 -23.62 5.86 14.31
CA VAL A 148 -22.33 5.87 13.62
C VAL A 148 -21.62 7.20 13.86
N GLN A 149 -20.40 7.14 14.39
CA GLN A 149 -19.53 8.31 14.49
C GLN A 149 -18.66 8.44 13.24
N THR A 150 -18.39 9.65 12.81
CA THR A 150 -17.63 9.88 11.57
C THR A 150 -16.51 10.89 11.82
N ILE A 151 -15.31 10.57 11.35
CA ILE A 151 -14.20 11.52 11.24
C ILE A 151 -14.09 11.95 9.78
N TYR A 152 -14.13 13.25 9.54
CA TYR A 152 -13.83 13.86 8.24
C TYR A 152 -12.46 14.53 8.28
N THR A 153 -11.65 14.28 7.22
CA THR A 153 -10.37 14.96 6.99
C THR A 153 -10.33 15.52 5.57
N ALA A 154 -10.05 16.82 5.47
CA ALA A 154 -10.10 17.55 4.20
C ALA A 154 -8.94 17.19 3.25
N ASP A 155 -7.83 16.69 3.78
CA ASP A 155 -6.62 16.34 3.04
C ASP A 155 -6.62 14.93 2.44
N SER A 156 -7.66 14.15 2.71
CA SER A 156 -7.82 12.82 2.13
C SER A 156 -8.20 12.87 0.64
N GLY A 157 -7.90 11.81 -0.08
CA GLY A 157 -8.19 11.76 -1.51
C GLY A 157 -7.74 10.49 -2.18
N ILE A 158 -7.41 10.61 -3.44
CA ILE A 158 -7.06 9.51 -4.36
C ILE A 158 -5.65 9.73 -4.89
N VAL A 159 -4.88 8.64 -4.98
CA VAL A 159 -3.69 8.58 -5.83
C VAL A 159 -3.94 7.63 -7.00
N HIS A 160 -3.55 8.05 -8.22
CA HIS A 160 -3.69 7.20 -9.39
C HIS A 160 -2.60 6.12 -9.43
N ALA A 161 -2.96 4.87 -9.16
CA ALA A 161 -2.00 3.80 -8.90
C ALA A 161 -1.06 3.50 -10.08
N SER A 162 -1.59 3.03 -11.20
CA SER A 162 -0.75 2.65 -12.35
C SER A 162 0.10 3.81 -12.89
N LYS A 163 -0.47 5.03 -12.95
CA LYS A 163 0.24 6.25 -13.37
C LYS A 163 1.43 6.55 -12.45
N SER A 164 1.23 6.44 -11.15
CA SER A 164 2.27 6.72 -10.14
C SER A 164 3.44 5.76 -10.23
N VAL A 165 3.16 4.45 -10.38
CA VAL A 165 4.21 3.45 -10.58
C VAL A 165 5.00 3.73 -11.85
N ALA A 166 4.32 3.98 -12.97
CA ALA A 166 4.95 4.32 -14.25
C ALA A 166 5.79 5.60 -14.15
N ALA A 167 5.30 6.63 -13.45
CA ALA A 167 6.05 7.88 -13.24
C ALA A 167 7.32 7.67 -12.40
N MET A 168 7.26 6.90 -11.31
CA MET A 168 8.45 6.56 -10.52
C MET A 168 9.47 5.77 -11.35
N GLN A 169 9.02 4.79 -12.15
CA GLN A 169 9.88 4.03 -13.05
C GLN A 169 10.52 4.91 -14.14
N TYR A 170 9.73 5.81 -14.71
CA TYR A 170 10.24 6.77 -15.70
C TYR A 170 11.29 7.70 -15.09
N GLN A 171 11.01 8.28 -13.92
CA GLN A 171 11.93 9.17 -13.22
C GLN A 171 13.21 8.43 -12.78
N ALA A 172 13.11 7.17 -12.35
CA ALA A 172 14.29 6.35 -12.05
C ALA A 172 15.19 6.22 -13.28
N ARG A 173 14.62 5.86 -14.43
CA ARG A 173 15.37 5.75 -15.71
C ARG A 173 15.94 7.08 -16.17
N ALA A 174 15.19 8.17 -16.07
CA ALA A 174 15.64 9.51 -16.44
C ALA A 174 16.83 9.96 -15.60
N ASN A 175 17.01 9.38 -14.39
CA ASN A 175 18.16 9.61 -13.51
C ASN A 175 19.19 8.46 -13.56
N GLY A 176 19.20 7.66 -14.62
CA GLY A 176 20.25 6.69 -14.91
C GLY A 176 20.03 5.27 -14.37
N ALA A 177 18.88 4.96 -13.75
CA ALA A 177 18.57 3.60 -13.33
C ALA A 177 18.34 2.66 -14.53
N VAL A 178 18.83 1.44 -14.44
CA VAL A 178 18.58 0.36 -15.40
C VAL A 178 17.44 -0.50 -14.84
N LEU A 179 16.27 -0.44 -15.45
CA LEU A 179 15.11 -1.26 -15.04
C LEU A 179 14.85 -2.36 -16.06
N LYS A 180 14.81 -3.61 -15.58
CA LYS A 180 14.66 -4.83 -16.39
C LYS A 180 13.35 -5.53 -16.06
N GLU A 181 12.42 -5.54 -17.00
CA GLU A 181 11.22 -6.38 -16.95
C GLU A 181 11.50 -7.79 -17.45
N LYS A 182 10.57 -8.72 -17.19
CA LYS A 182 10.70 -10.15 -17.56
C LYS A 182 12.05 -10.72 -17.15
N THR A 183 12.51 -10.32 -15.96
CA THR A 183 13.79 -10.71 -15.39
C THR A 183 13.59 -11.11 -13.93
N ARG A 184 13.34 -12.40 -13.72
CA ARG A 184 13.16 -12.94 -12.37
C ARG A 184 14.51 -13.04 -11.66
N VAL A 185 14.55 -12.62 -10.41
CA VAL A 185 15.67 -12.90 -9.50
C VAL A 185 15.38 -14.25 -8.83
N ASP A 186 16.29 -15.20 -9.03
CA ASP A 186 16.16 -16.55 -8.52
C ASP A 186 16.86 -16.74 -7.18
N ALA A 187 17.94 -15.98 -6.93
CA ALA A 187 18.65 -16.01 -5.66
C ALA A 187 19.34 -14.65 -5.36
N VAL A 188 19.43 -14.35 -4.07
CA VAL A 188 20.23 -13.23 -3.52
C VAL A 188 21.27 -13.87 -2.60
N ILE A 189 22.54 -13.69 -2.93
CA ILE A 189 23.66 -14.39 -2.27
C ILE A 189 24.60 -13.34 -1.67
N PRO A 190 24.67 -13.23 -0.33
CA PRO A 190 25.67 -12.38 0.32
C PRO A 190 27.09 -12.80 -0.10
N ASN A 191 27.94 -11.83 -0.41
CA ASN A 191 29.29 -12.11 -0.84
C ASN A 191 30.16 -12.61 0.32
N LYS A 192 31.04 -13.56 0.07
CA LYS A 192 31.91 -14.19 1.09
C LYS A 192 32.85 -13.22 1.80
N ASN A 193 33.14 -12.07 1.18
CA ASN A 193 33.96 -11.00 1.79
C ASN A 193 33.19 -10.11 2.77
N GLY A 194 31.92 -10.43 3.04
CA GLY A 194 31.04 -9.70 3.95
C GLY A 194 30.54 -8.35 3.43
N LYS A 195 30.72 -8.05 2.14
CA LYS A 195 30.22 -6.79 1.53
C LYS A 195 29.51 -7.07 0.21
N GLY A 196 28.32 -6.52 0.11
CA GLY A 196 27.48 -6.60 -1.09
C GLY A 196 26.89 -7.98 -1.33
N VAL A 197 26.16 -8.07 -2.41
CA VAL A 197 25.37 -9.24 -2.80
C VAL A 197 25.56 -9.59 -4.27
N THR A 198 25.43 -10.86 -4.57
CA THR A 198 25.30 -11.38 -5.93
C THR A 198 23.84 -11.75 -6.17
N LEU A 199 23.26 -11.29 -7.27
CA LEU A 199 21.92 -11.66 -7.71
C LEU A 199 22.02 -12.62 -8.88
N GLU A 200 21.44 -13.79 -8.72
CA GLU A 200 21.23 -14.73 -9.82
C GLU A 200 19.85 -14.49 -10.42
N THR A 201 19.81 -14.27 -11.73
CA THR A 201 18.56 -13.94 -12.42
C THR A 201 18.36 -14.83 -13.64
N SER A 202 17.14 -14.88 -14.14
CA SER A 202 16.81 -15.58 -15.40
C SER A 202 17.57 -15.05 -16.62
N LYS A 203 18.27 -13.92 -16.50
CA LYS A 203 19.04 -13.28 -17.60
C LYS A 203 20.51 -13.05 -17.24
N GLY A 204 21.06 -13.82 -16.30
CA GLY A 204 22.46 -13.76 -15.91
C GLY A 204 22.67 -13.23 -14.50
N ARG A 205 23.92 -12.98 -14.17
CA ARG A 205 24.36 -12.61 -12.82
C ARG A 205 24.71 -11.15 -12.74
N PHE A 206 24.27 -10.50 -11.63
CA PHE A 206 24.52 -9.10 -11.31
C PHE A 206 25.09 -8.98 -9.90
N TYR A 207 25.74 -7.84 -9.64
CA TYR A 207 26.38 -7.55 -8.36
C TYR A 207 25.91 -6.18 -7.85
N ALA A 208 25.68 -6.05 -6.56
CA ALA A 208 25.30 -4.79 -5.94
C ALA A 208 25.93 -4.65 -4.55
N ASP A 209 26.19 -3.41 -4.14
CA ASP A 209 26.63 -3.14 -2.77
C ASP A 209 25.50 -3.40 -1.79
N LYS A 210 24.26 -3.03 -2.17
CA LYS A 210 23.03 -3.24 -1.39
C LYS A 210 21.91 -3.77 -2.29
N VAL A 211 21.00 -4.56 -1.71
CA VAL A 211 19.77 -4.98 -2.38
C VAL A 211 18.56 -4.62 -1.56
N ILE A 212 17.54 -4.08 -2.23
CA ILE A 212 16.22 -3.82 -1.66
C ILE A 212 15.25 -4.88 -2.19
N LEU A 213 14.67 -5.67 -1.30
CA LEU A 213 13.67 -6.67 -1.63
C LEU A 213 12.28 -6.06 -1.42
N ALA A 214 11.60 -5.73 -2.51
CA ALA A 214 10.25 -5.16 -2.53
C ALA A 214 9.28 -6.03 -3.36
N CYS A 215 9.44 -7.35 -3.25
CA CYS A 215 8.75 -8.35 -4.06
C CYS A 215 7.51 -8.97 -3.38
N ASP A 216 6.96 -8.29 -2.38
CA ASP A 216 5.68 -8.59 -1.73
C ASP A 216 5.51 -10.09 -1.39
N ALA A 217 4.47 -10.75 -1.85
CA ALA A 217 4.15 -12.15 -1.55
C ALA A 217 5.22 -13.17 -1.98
N TRP A 218 6.15 -12.79 -2.87
CA TRP A 218 7.25 -13.66 -3.31
C TRP A 218 8.51 -13.57 -2.43
N ILE A 219 8.52 -12.70 -1.40
CA ILE A 219 9.74 -12.35 -0.66
C ILE A 219 10.39 -13.55 0.03
N ASN A 220 9.60 -14.44 0.61
CA ASN A 220 10.12 -15.60 1.33
C ASN A 220 10.87 -16.61 0.43
N LYS A 221 10.61 -16.60 -0.89
CA LYS A 221 11.39 -17.40 -1.84
C LYS A 221 12.86 -16.98 -1.89
N LEU A 222 13.12 -15.67 -1.69
CA LEU A 222 14.48 -15.12 -1.67
C LEU A 222 15.08 -15.12 -0.27
N LEU A 223 14.26 -15.10 0.78
CA LEU A 223 14.72 -15.10 2.18
C LEU A 223 15.03 -16.50 2.71
N ALA A 224 14.26 -17.52 2.33
CA ALA A 224 14.41 -18.89 2.83
C ALA A 224 15.83 -19.46 2.65
N PRO A 225 16.52 -19.28 1.50
CA PRO A 225 17.91 -19.71 1.36
C PRO A 225 18.90 -18.98 2.27
N LEU A 226 18.52 -17.83 2.83
CA LEU A 226 19.31 -17.04 3.78
C LEU A 226 19.04 -17.42 5.24
N GLY A 227 18.17 -18.42 5.47
CA GLY A 227 17.72 -18.79 6.81
C GLY A 227 16.81 -17.75 7.47
N ALA A 228 16.11 -16.94 6.65
CA ALA A 228 15.19 -15.91 7.11
C ALA A 228 13.79 -16.12 6.51
N GLU A 229 12.78 -15.73 7.25
CA GLU A 229 11.38 -15.79 6.82
C GLU A 229 10.58 -14.67 7.47
N ILE A 230 9.61 -14.12 6.72
CA ILE A 230 8.61 -13.21 7.25
C ILE A 230 7.29 -13.99 7.32
N PRO A 231 6.61 -14.05 8.48
CA PRO A 231 5.31 -14.69 8.56
C PRO A 231 4.31 -13.88 7.71
N LEU A 232 3.86 -14.46 6.62
CA LEU A 232 2.95 -13.83 5.67
C LEU A 232 1.72 -14.67 5.43
N THR A 233 0.57 -14.03 5.45
CA THR A 233 -0.67 -14.57 4.89
C THR A 233 -0.92 -13.91 3.54
N VAL A 234 -1.04 -14.71 2.49
CA VAL A 234 -1.34 -14.21 1.14
C VAL A 234 -2.80 -14.49 0.82
N MET A 235 -3.48 -13.50 0.28
CA MET A 235 -4.89 -13.62 -0.10
C MET A 235 -5.21 -12.85 -1.38
N GLN A 236 -6.24 -13.31 -2.09
CA GLN A 236 -6.79 -12.59 -3.22
C GLN A 236 -7.87 -11.64 -2.74
N GLU A 237 -7.63 -10.37 -2.92
CA GLU A 237 -8.58 -9.30 -2.70
C GLU A 237 -9.36 -8.97 -3.96
N GLN A 238 -10.49 -8.29 -3.80
CA GLN A 238 -11.27 -7.83 -4.93
C GLN A 238 -11.96 -6.51 -4.65
N VAL A 239 -12.12 -5.71 -5.70
CA VAL A 239 -12.90 -4.47 -5.70
C VAL A 239 -13.95 -4.54 -6.79
N THR A 240 -15.12 -3.98 -6.53
CA THR A 240 -16.22 -3.91 -7.52
C THR A 240 -16.50 -2.46 -7.87
N TYR A 241 -16.69 -2.22 -9.14
CA TYR A 241 -17.14 -0.95 -9.71
C TYR A 241 -18.65 -1.00 -9.92
N TYR A 242 -19.34 0.07 -9.51
CA TYR A 242 -20.78 0.22 -9.64
C TYR A 242 -21.09 1.44 -10.49
N LYS A 243 -22.14 1.36 -11.32
CA LYS A 243 -22.52 2.41 -12.26
C LYS A 243 -23.83 3.08 -11.81
N PRO A 244 -23.77 4.18 -11.04
CA PRO A 244 -24.95 4.98 -10.71
C PRO A 244 -25.69 5.47 -11.96
N SER A 245 -27.00 5.61 -11.87
CA SER A 245 -27.81 6.20 -12.95
C SER A 245 -27.58 7.70 -13.07
N ASP A 246 -27.37 8.40 -11.93
CA ASP A 246 -26.89 9.79 -11.87
C ASP A 246 -25.47 9.80 -11.29
N LEU A 247 -24.51 10.26 -12.08
CA LEU A 247 -23.10 10.36 -11.69
C LEU A 247 -22.76 11.65 -10.96
N LYS A 248 -23.60 12.67 -11.04
CA LYS A 248 -23.30 14.01 -10.49
C LYS A 248 -23.05 14.05 -8.98
N PRO A 249 -23.80 13.29 -8.14
CA PRO A 249 -23.51 13.23 -6.71
C PRO A 249 -22.17 12.58 -6.36
N PHE A 250 -21.64 11.75 -7.25
CA PHE A 250 -20.44 10.95 -7.06
C PHE A 250 -19.20 11.53 -7.73
N ASP A 251 -19.29 12.75 -8.26
CA ASP A 251 -18.14 13.47 -8.81
C ASP A 251 -17.04 13.65 -7.74
N GLU A 252 -15.78 13.47 -8.14
CA GLU A 252 -14.62 13.51 -7.22
C GLU A 252 -14.45 14.86 -6.50
N THR A 253 -15.08 15.92 -7.00
CA THR A 253 -15.12 17.24 -6.35
C THR A 253 -16.23 17.38 -5.31
N LYS A 254 -17.15 16.42 -5.24
CA LYS A 254 -18.35 16.49 -4.40
C LYS A 254 -18.48 15.30 -3.44
N PHE A 255 -17.91 14.17 -3.76
CA PHE A 255 -18.04 12.94 -2.99
C PHE A 255 -16.68 12.51 -2.45
N PRO A 256 -16.54 12.25 -1.13
CA PRO A 256 -15.26 11.91 -0.53
C PRO A 256 -14.87 10.46 -0.79
N VAL A 257 -13.59 10.14 -0.64
CA VAL A 257 -13.19 8.76 -0.33
C VAL A 257 -13.73 8.38 1.04
N TRP A 258 -14.03 7.10 1.24
CA TRP A 258 -14.60 6.67 2.51
C TRP A 258 -14.04 5.35 2.99
N ILE A 259 -14.08 5.15 4.31
CA ILE A 259 -13.71 3.94 5.02
C ILE A 259 -14.81 3.62 6.01
N TRP A 260 -15.16 2.36 6.14
CA TRP A 260 -16.05 1.83 7.16
C TRP A 260 -15.25 0.91 8.09
N ALA A 261 -15.10 1.32 9.34
CA ALA A 261 -14.33 0.63 10.38
C ALA A 261 -15.30 -0.03 11.39
N GLY A 262 -15.97 -1.10 10.96
CA GLY A 262 -16.84 -1.94 11.78
C GLY A 262 -16.24 -3.32 12.01
N ASP A 263 -17.07 -4.31 12.35
CA ASP A 263 -16.65 -5.73 12.48
C ASP A 263 -16.06 -6.28 11.16
N ARG A 264 -16.39 -5.66 10.05
CA ARG A 264 -15.75 -5.81 8.75
C ARG A 264 -15.37 -4.44 8.22
N TYR A 265 -14.22 -4.37 7.58
CA TYR A 265 -13.70 -3.13 7.01
C TYR A 265 -14.07 -3.04 5.53
N TYR A 266 -14.64 -1.90 5.14
CA TYR A 266 -14.93 -1.58 3.74
C TYR A 266 -14.35 -0.21 3.41
N TYR A 267 -14.13 0.02 2.13
CA TYR A 267 -13.65 1.30 1.64
C TYR A 267 -14.17 1.57 0.24
N GLY A 268 -14.21 2.84 -0.13
CA GLY A 268 -14.62 3.18 -1.48
C GLY A 268 -14.22 4.58 -1.92
N PHE A 269 -14.57 4.84 -3.16
CA PHE A 269 -14.12 5.97 -3.93
C PHE A 269 -15.29 6.63 -4.65
N PRO A 270 -15.22 7.98 -4.88
CA PRO A 270 -16.06 8.65 -5.84
C PRO A 270 -15.84 8.11 -7.25
N MET A 271 -16.55 8.66 -8.20
CA MET A 271 -16.26 8.50 -9.62
C MET A 271 -14.85 9.07 -9.90
N TYR A 272 -13.97 8.23 -10.48
CA TYR A 272 -12.59 8.62 -10.78
C TYR A 272 -12.04 7.87 -11.99
N GLY A 273 -11.73 8.60 -13.05
CA GLY A 273 -11.14 8.05 -14.28
C GLY A 273 -12.09 7.23 -15.16
N GLU A 274 -13.24 6.81 -14.63
CA GLU A 274 -14.32 6.13 -15.36
C GLU A 274 -15.67 6.47 -14.71
N PRO A 275 -16.82 6.34 -15.46
CA PRO A 275 -18.13 6.70 -14.97
C PRO A 275 -18.69 5.63 -14.01
N ALA A 276 -18.01 5.38 -12.92
CA ALA A 276 -18.35 4.38 -11.90
C ALA A 276 -17.75 4.75 -10.55
N ILE A 277 -18.43 4.40 -9.46
CA ILE A 277 -17.87 4.41 -8.11
C ILE A 277 -17.25 3.04 -7.82
N LYS A 278 -16.25 3.00 -6.94
CA LYS A 278 -15.54 1.76 -6.61
C LYS A 278 -15.60 1.48 -5.11
N ALA A 279 -15.75 0.20 -4.75
CA ALA A 279 -15.66 -0.23 -3.36
C ALA A 279 -14.94 -1.58 -3.23
N GLY A 280 -14.42 -1.85 -2.04
CA GLY A 280 -13.79 -3.11 -1.67
C GLY A 280 -13.96 -3.42 -0.19
N ARG A 281 -13.80 -4.68 0.17
CA ARG A 281 -13.64 -5.13 1.54
C ARG A 281 -12.14 -5.26 1.84
N ASP A 282 -11.72 -4.96 3.04
CA ASP A 282 -10.37 -5.15 3.58
C ASP A 282 -10.50 -5.95 4.90
N THR A 283 -10.10 -7.15 5.04
CA THR A 283 -9.47 -8.16 4.21
C THR A 283 -10.49 -9.23 3.80
N SER A 284 -10.26 -9.89 2.66
CA SER A 284 -11.22 -10.86 2.10
C SER A 284 -11.21 -12.22 2.81
N ASN A 285 -10.08 -12.61 3.41
CA ASN A 285 -9.80 -13.98 3.89
C ASN A 285 -9.86 -15.06 2.78
N ASN A 286 -9.75 -14.66 1.52
CA ASN A 286 -9.63 -15.57 0.38
C ASN A 286 -8.17 -16.00 0.20
N PHE A 287 -7.72 -16.92 1.07
CA PHE A 287 -6.32 -17.34 1.19
C PHE A 287 -5.82 -18.10 -0.04
N MET A 288 -4.57 -17.82 -0.43
CA MET A 288 -3.89 -18.44 -1.55
C MET A 288 -2.37 -18.30 -1.46
N THR A 289 -1.67 -18.82 -2.47
CA THR A 289 -0.28 -18.45 -2.75
C THR A 289 -0.21 -17.68 -4.07
N PRO A 290 0.87 -16.94 -4.35
CA PRO A 290 1.02 -16.26 -5.63
C PRO A 290 0.91 -17.19 -6.84
N GLU A 291 1.28 -18.46 -6.67
CA GLU A 291 1.29 -19.46 -7.74
C GLU A 291 -0.08 -20.07 -8.04
N ASN A 292 -0.96 -20.14 -7.05
CA ASN A 292 -2.30 -20.73 -7.23
C ASN A 292 -3.42 -19.70 -7.31
N ARG A 293 -3.06 -18.39 -7.43
CA ARG A 293 -4.02 -17.32 -7.62
C ARG A 293 -4.85 -17.54 -8.89
N THR A 294 -6.16 -17.54 -8.76
CA THR A 294 -7.09 -17.85 -9.85
C THR A 294 -7.42 -16.66 -10.74
N PHE A 295 -7.27 -15.41 -10.23
CA PHE A 295 -7.76 -14.17 -10.86
C PHE A 295 -9.28 -14.11 -11.03
N VAL A 296 -10.00 -15.12 -10.55
CA VAL A 296 -11.47 -15.18 -10.61
C VAL A 296 -12.03 -14.56 -9.32
N PRO A 297 -12.91 -13.56 -9.41
CA PRO A 297 -13.58 -13.00 -8.24
C PRO A 297 -14.39 -14.04 -7.49
N SER A 298 -14.39 -13.96 -6.15
CA SER A 298 -15.26 -14.75 -5.30
C SER A 298 -16.69 -14.20 -5.36
N GLU A 299 -17.65 -15.07 -5.65
CA GLU A 299 -19.08 -14.72 -5.70
C GLU A 299 -19.60 -14.32 -4.32
N ASP A 300 -19.19 -15.01 -3.25
CA ASP A 300 -19.60 -14.70 -1.88
C ASP A 300 -19.15 -13.30 -1.47
N LEU A 301 -17.87 -12.95 -1.72
CA LEU A 301 -17.33 -11.61 -1.45
C LEU A 301 -18.00 -10.53 -2.30
N PHE A 302 -18.34 -10.85 -3.55
CA PHE A 302 -19.06 -9.95 -4.42
C PHE A 302 -20.48 -9.68 -3.89
N ASN A 303 -21.22 -10.71 -3.51
CA ASN A 303 -22.58 -10.61 -2.99
C ASN A 303 -22.60 -9.85 -1.65
N GLU A 304 -21.65 -10.15 -0.75
CA GLU A 304 -21.48 -9.45 0.53
C GLU A 304 -21.25 -7.96 0.32
N LEU A 305 -20.25 -7.60 -0.52
CA LEU A 305 -19.93 -6.20 -0.80
C LEU A 305 -21.11 -5.49 -1.48
N THR A 306 -21.79 -6.14 -2.42
CA THR A 306 -22.93 -5.55 -3.13
C THR A 306 -24.12 -5.29 -2.22
N SER A 307 -24.36 -6.20 -1.24
CA SER A 307 -25.37 -5.99 -0.21
C SER A 307 -24.99 -4.83 0.73
N PHE A 308 -23.75 -4.79 1.20
CA PHE A 308 -23.24 -3.70 2.03
C PHE A 308 -23.39 -2.35 1.32
N MET A 309 -22.95 -2.28 0.07
CA MET A 309 -23.04 -1.07 -0.76
C MET A 309 -24.49 -0.63 -1.00
N GLY A 310 -25.43 -1.57 -1.12
CA GLY A 310 -26.85 -1.25 -1.24
C GLY A 310 -27.43 -0.58 0.01
N ASN A 311 -26.91 -0.92 1.18
CA ASN A 311 -27.32 -0.29 2.42
C ASN A 311 -26.65 1.07 2.64
N LEU A 312 -25.36 1.19 2.34
CA LEU A 312 -24.58 2.41 2.59
C LEU A 312 -24.80 3.48 1.52
N ILE A 313 -24.91 3.07 0.25
CA ILE A 313 -25.09 3.95 -0.91
C ILE A 313 -26.21 3.36 -1.78
N PRO A 314 -27.49 3.61 -1.46
CA PRO A 314 -28.62 3.03 -2.21
C PRO A 314 -28.59 3.32 -3.71
N GLU A 315 -28.13 4.50 -4.10
CA GLU A 315 -28.03 4.97 -5.49
C GLU A 315 -26.75 4.50 -6.22
N ARG A 316 -26.01 3.52 -5.67
CA ARG A 316 -24.74 3.01 -6.24
C ARG A 316 -24.86 2.50 -7.68
N GLY A 317 -26.08 2.14 -8.10
CA GLY A 317 -26.32 1.51 -9.39
C GLY A 317 -25.91 0.04 -9.44
N GLU A 318 -25.90 -0.50 -10.67
CA GLU A 318 -25.58 -1.90 -10.90
C GLU A 318 -24.06 -2.16 -10.92
N PRO A 319 -23.61 -3.36 -10.52
CA PRO A 319 -22.24 -3.76 -10.68
C PRO A 319 -21.79 -3.74 -12.15
N LEU A 320 -20.68 -3.07 -12.43
CA LEU A 320 -20.12 -2.95 -13.78
C LEU A 320 -19.05 -4.02 -14.04
N ARG A 321 -18.13 -4.18 -13.09
CA ARG A 321 -17.02 -5.14 -13.16
C ARG A 321 -16.37 -5.33 -11.79
N THR A 322 -15.71 -6.46 -11.61
CA THR A 322 -14.87 -6.75 -10.43
C THR A 322 -13.43 -6.98 -10.86
N VAL A 323 -12.48 -6.40 -10.10
CA VAL A 323 -11.05 -6.53 -10.34
C VAL A 323 -10.42 -7.19 -9.11
N THR A 324 -9.54 -8.16 -9.34
CA THR A 324 -8.81 -8.84 -8.25
C THR A 324 -7.41 -8.31 -8.11
N CYS A 325 -6.90 -8.28 -6.88
CA CYS A 325 -5.50 -8.04 -6.57
C CYS A 325 -4.99 -9.05 -5.53
N GLN A 326 -3.76 -8.89 -5.06
CA GLN A 326 -3.15 -9.80 -4.09
C GLN A 326 -2.64 -8.98 -2.90
N TYR A 327 -2.93 -9.43 -1.68
CA TYR A 327 -2.31 -8.90 -0.47
C TYR A 327 -1.38 -9.93 0.15
N ALA A 328 -0.23 -9.46 0.65
CA ALA A 328 0.66 -10.19 1.54
C ALA A 328 0.65 -9.45 2.88
N ILE A 329 0.11 -10.10 3.91
CA ILE A 329 -0.20 -9.48 5.19
C ILE A 329 0.64 -10.13 6.28
N THR A 330 1.32 -9.30 7.07
CA THR A 330 1.97 -9.68 8.33
C THR A 330 0.93 -9.92 9.43
N PRO A 331 1.23 -10.73 10.46
CA PRO A 331 0.26 -11.01 11.53
C PRO A 331 -0.24 -9.76 12.28
N ASP A 332 0.61 -8.75 12.42
CA ASP A 332 0.34 -7.47 13.06
C ASP A 332 -0.14 -6.38 12.08
N ARG A 333 -0.22 -6.70 10.79
CA ARG A 333 -0.54 -5.77 9.69
C ARG A 333 0.40 -4.56 9.57
N GLN A 334 1.55 -4.59 10.22
CA GLN A 334 2.56 -3.54 10.09
C GLN A 334 3.35 -3.69 8.77
N PHE A 335 3.95 -2.60 8.34
CA PHE A 335 4.95 -2.62 7.27
C PHE A 335 6.22 -3.31 7.75
N VAL A 336 7.02 -3.82 6.82
CA VAL A 336 8.40 -4.20 7.13
C VAL A 336 9.34 -3.30 6.32
N ILE A 337 10.09 -2.47 7.04
CA ILE A 337 11.08 -1.54 6.47
C ILE A 337 12.35 -1.69 7.31
N SER A 338 13.16 -2.67 6.97
CA SER A 338 14.28 -3.06 7.84
C SER A 338 15.40 -3.74 7.06
N PRO A 339 16.67 -3.49 7.39
CA PRO A 339 17.77 -4.37 7.01
C PRO A 339 17.59 -5.75 7.63
N LEU A 340 18.02 -6.79 6.91
CA LEU A 340 18.05 -8.15 7.44
C LEU A 340 19.18 -8.28 8.47
N LYS A 341 18.87 -8.70 9.70
CA LYS A 341 19.78 -8.68 10.85
C LYS A 341 21.16 -9.32 10.56
N ASN A 342 21.17 -10.51 9.95
CA ASN A 342 22.41 -11.24 9.66
C ASN A 342 23.06 -10.85 8.32
N HIS A 343 22.37 -10.07 7.49
CA HIS A 343 22.82 -9.62 6.18
C HIS A 343 22.39 -8.17 5.94
N PRO A 344 23.04 -7.18 6.58
CA PRO A 344 22.59 -5.77 6.55
C PRO A 344 22.70 -5.10 5.17
N ASP A 345 23.28 -5.79 4.18
CA ASP A 345 23.28 -5.38 2.78
C ASP A 345 21.98 -5.75 2.05
N ILE A 346 21.09 -6.50 2.72
CA ILE A 346 19.76 -6.86 2.22
C ILE A 346 18.71 -6.10 3.03
N ILE A 347 17.94 -5.26 2.36
CA ILE A 347 16.93 -4.39 2.96
C ILE A 347 15.55 -4.83 2.48
N ILE A 348 14.61 -4.95 3.39
CA ILE A 348 13.25 -5.42 3.13
C ILE A 348 12.30 -4.25 3.09
N GLY A 349 11.46 -4.21 2.05
CA GLY A 349 10.32 -3.31 1.90
C GLY A 349 9.05 -4.09 1.65
N LEU A 350 8.17 -4.21 2.66
CA LEU A 350 6.89 -4.91 2.56
C LEU A 350 5.74 -4.04 3.06
N GLY A 351 4.61 -4.08 2.37
CA GLY A 351 3.52 -3.13 2.54
C GLY A 351 2.30 -3.60 3.33
N GLY A 352 2.25 -4.83 3.85
CA GLY A 352 1.15 -5.32 4.70
C GLY A 352 -0.26 -5.17 4.09
N GLY A 353 -0.39 -5.11 2.76
CA GLY A 353 -1.64 -4.96 2.02
C GLY A 353 -2.12 -3.50 1.85
N HIS A 354 -1.59 -2.50 2.56
CA HIS A 354 -2.14 -1.14 2.54
C HIS A 354 -1.13 0.01 2.30
N ALA A 355 0.12 -0.31 1.90
CA ALA A 355 1.21 0.65 1.81
C ALA A 355 1.22 1.52 0.54
N PHE A 356 0.38 1.29 -0.46
CA PHE A 356 0.48 2.00 -1.74
C PHE A 356 0.59 3.52 -1.59
N LYS A 357 -0.26 4.12 -0.75
CA LYS A 357 -0.30 5.56 -0.49
C LYS A 357 0.98 6.13 0.12
N PHE A 358 1.79 5.27 0.75
CA PHE A 358 3.08 5.61 1.35
C PHE A 358 4.26 5.32 0.42
N SER A 359 4.02 4.78 -0.77
CA SER A 359 5.09 4.23 -1.62
C SER A 359 6.24 5.18 -1.94
N PRO A 360 6.07 6.50 -2.17
CA PRO A 360 7.23 7.36 -2.39
C PRO A 360 8.03 7.56 -1.09
N ALA A 361 7.38 7.72 0.08
CA ALA A 361 8.08 7.87 1.35
C ALA A 361 8.80 6.57 1.77
N ILE A 362 8.12 5.42 1.69
CA ILE A 362 8.76 4.13 1.96
C ILE A 362 9.90 3.90 0.95
N GLY A 363 9.70 4.21 -0.33
CA GLY A 363 10.75 4.12 -1.34
C GLY A 363 11.96 4.99 -1.01
N ARG A 364 11.74 6.22 -0.54
CA ARG A 364 12.81 7.11 -0.08
C ARG A 364 13.54 6.53 1.13
N VAL A 365 12.80 6.05 2.13
CA VAL A 365 13.38 5.43 3.33
C VAL A 365 14.23 4.20 2.95
N LEU A 366 13.74 3.32 2.09
CA LEU A 366 14.51 2.17 1.61
C LEU A 366 15.79 2.58 0.87
N ALA A 367 15.72 3.64 0.06
CA ALA A 367 16.90 4.19 -0.63
C ALA A 367 17.89 4.82 0.35
N GLU A 368 17.42 5.54 1.38
CA GLU A 368 18.25 6.11 2.45
C GLU A 368 18.95 5.00 3.25
N LEU A 369 18.25 3.96 3.65
CA LEU A 369 18.86 2.80 4.31
C LEU A 369 19.91 2.12 3.45
N ALA A 370 19.70 2.03 2.13
CA ALA A 370 20.66 1.41 1.21
C ALA A 370 21.91 2.26 1.00
N ILE A 371 21.78 3.58 0.91
CA ILE A 371 22.86 4.49 0.52
C ILE A 371 23.54 5.10 1.74
N ASP A 372 22.74 5.60 2.69
CA ASP A 372 23.23 6.34 3.87
C ASP A 372 23.33 5.44 5.11
N GLY A 373 22.73 4.25 5.09
CA GLY A 373 22.66 3.32 6.22
C GLY A 373 21.67 3.72 7.31
N SER A 374 20.98 4.85 7.17
CA SER A 374 20.00 5.36 8.13
C SER A 374 18.99 6.27 7.44
N THR A 375 17.87 6.51 8.11
CA THR A 375 16.83 7.47 7.68
C THR A 375 16.47 8.38 8.85
N LYS A 376 15.87 9.54 8.56
CA LYS A 376 15.33 10.45 9.57
C LYS A 376 13.89 10.15 9.95
N GLU A 377 13.20 9.33 9.17
CA GLU A 377 11.84 8.90 9.51
C GLU A 377 11.89 7.86 10.65
N ASP A 378 10.93 7.94 11.57
CA ASP A 378 10.80 6.90 12.60
C ASP A 378 10.19 5.64 12.00
N ILE A 379 11.01 4.61 11.89
CA ILE A 379 10.62 3.29 11.37
C ILE A 379 10.72 2.20 12.45
N SER A 380 10.82 2.58 13.71
CA SER A 380 11.04 1.65 14.83
C SER A 380 9.95 0.58 14.96
N ASN A 381 8.71 0.91 14.56
CA ASN A 381 7.56 0.01 14.57
C ASN A 381 7.42 -0.83 13.28
N PHE A 382 8.29 -0.64 12.28
CA PHE A 382 8.20 -1.32 10.99
C PHE A 382 9.30 -2.38 10.82
N GLY A 383 9.65 -3.06 11.90
CA GLY A 383 10.62 -4.15 11.91
C GLY A 383 10.06 -5.47 11.37
N ILE A 384 10.92 -6.46 11.23
CA ILE A 384 10.49 -7.83 10.86
C ILE A 384 9.74 -8.42 12.06
N PRO A 385 8.46 -8.83 11.90
CA PRO A 385 7.69 -9.41 12.99
C PRO A 385 8.30 -10.74 13.42
N ARG A 386 8.32 -11.00 14.72
CA ARG A 386 8.74 -12.30 15.24
C ARG A 386 7.71 -13.36 14.87
N SER A 387 8.15 -14.54 14.49
CA SER A 387 7.22 -15.67 14.33
C SER A 387 6.55 -15.99 15.67
N ALA A 388 5.33 -16.50 15.65
CA ALA A 388 4.63 -16.91 16.88
C ALA A 388 5.41 -17.97 17.72
N ALA A 389 6.37 -18.67 17.09
CA ALA A 389 7.27 -19.61 17.75
C ALA A 389 8.40 -18.89 18.53
N GLU A 390 8.87 -17.72 18.07
CA GLU A 390 9.93 -16.96 18.72
C GLU A 390 9.41 -16.02 19.82
N SER A 391 8.11 -15.72 19.83
CA SER A 391 7.48 -14.91 20.89
C SER A 391 7.30 -15.68 22.21
N LYS A 392 7.68 -16.97 22.27
CA LYS A 392 7.64 -17.81 23.47
C LYS A 392 9.04 -18.13 24.05
N LEU A 393 10.07 -17.52 23.53
CA LEU A 393 11.41 -17.52 24.09
C LEU A 393 11.75 -16.08 24.56
#